data_c2202caa530c981f564489d744e3820a
#
_entry.id   c2202caa530c981f564489d744e3820a
#
_cell.length_a   1.000
_cell.length_b   1.000
_cell.length_c   1.000
_cell.angle_alpha   90.00
_cell.angle_beta   90.00
_cell.angle_gamma   90.00
#
_symmetry.space_group_name_H-M   'P 1'
#
loop_
_entity.id
_entity.type
_entity.pdbx_description
1 polymer ?
#
loop_
_entity_poly.entity_id
_entity_poly.type
_entity_poly.pdbx_seq_one_letter_code
_entity_poly.pdbx_strand_id
1 'polypeptide(L)'
;IRDSSTSRGLGDVYKRQMNSLTEVLKSSAPQIMAYVSGVASNVVDIFTALASSVYMLAEKDKLLRQLRTMVHAFFPPYIADTVLETCSFANNNFEGFFGGKIIDSAIIGVLTFVCCTIFGIEFAPLIAVVVGITNIIPVFGPFIGAIPCLLILVFVNPFDALKFLILIIAIQQVDGNIIGPKILGKSIGVSALWVLVAIVIGGDLLGVVGMVVGVPTFATFYGPVSYTHLRAHET
;
A
#
# COMPACT_ATOMS: atom_id res chain seq x y z
N ILE A 1 -67.94 18.05 14.60
CA ILE A 1 -66.88 18.08 15.62
C ILE A 1 -66.14 16.75 15.54
N ARG A 2 -65.33 16.55 14.50
CA ARG A 2 -64.53 15.32 14.36
C ARG A 2 -63.15 15.50 13.71
N ASP A 3 -62.62 16.71 13.64
CA ASP A 3 -61.39 16.96 12.88
C ASP A 3 -60.21 17.56 13.68
N SER A 4 -60.38 17.81 14.96
CA SER A 4 -59.31 18.45 15.75
C SER A 4 -58.30 17.49 16.39
N SER A 5 -58.63 16.21 16.49
CA SER A 5 -57.73 15.19 17.09
C SER A 5 -56.71 14.64 16.11
N THR A 6 -57.09 14.50 14.83
CA THR A 6 -56.20 13.97 13.77
C THR A 6 -55.12 14.96 13.38
N SER A 7 -55.46 16.24 13.31
CA SER A 7 -54.45 17.29 12.98
C SER A 7 -53.43 17.53 14.09
N ARG A 8 -53.79 17.36 15.35
CA ARG A 8 -52.84 17.40 16.51
C ARG A 8 -51.90 16.20 16.50
N GLY A 9 -52.40 15.00 16.19
CA GLY A 9 -51.55 13.81 16.11
C GLY A 9 -50.49 13.88 15.01
N LEU A 10 -50.85 14.41 13.83
CA LEU A 10 -49.88 14.64 12.77
C LEU A 10 -48.80 15.66 13.16
N GLY A 11 -49.20 16.77 13.78
CA GLY A 11 -48.26 17.79 14.24
C GLY A 11 -47.25 17.27 15.26
N ASP A 12 -47.67 16.40 16.17
CA ASP A 12 -46.79 15.78 17.17
C ASP A 12 -45.83 14.74 16.57
N VAL A 13 -46.28 14.01 15.56
CA VAL A 13 -45.41 13.07 14.80
C VAL A 13 -44.32 13.84 14.04
N TYR A 14 -44.68 14.90 13.34
CA TYR A 14 -43.70 15.75 12.64
C TYR A 14 -42.71 16.41 13.61
N LYS A 15 -43.16 16.89 14.77
CA LYS A 15 -42.28 17.46 15.79
C LYS A 15 -41.31 16.43 16.35
N ARG A 16 -41.75 15.20 16.61
CA ARG A 16 -40.87 14.12 17.06
C ARG A 16 -39.87 13.73 16.00
N GLN A 17 -40.25 13.60 14.74
CA GLN A 17 -39.33 13.32 13.64
C GLN A 17 -38.32 14.45 13.46
N MET A 18 -38.76 15.71 13.52
CA MET A 18 -37.84 16.85 13.41
C MET A 18 -36.83 16.91 14.58
N ASN A 19 -37.31 16.65 15.80
CA ASN A 19 -36.44 16.58 16.98
C ASN A 19 -35.44 15.43 16.88
N SER A 20 -35.86 14.23 16.43
CA SER A 20 -34.97 13.10 16.22
C SER A 20 -33.95 13.37 15.13
N LEU A 21 -34.33 14.01 14.02
CA LEU A 21 -33.39 14.45 12.97
C LEU A 21 -32.40 15.46 13.50
N THR A 22 -32.86 16.42 14.33
CA THR A 22 -32.01 17.44 14.90
C THR A 22 -31.02 16.85 15.90
N GLU A 23 -31.43 15.86 16.70
CA GLU A 23 -30.56 15.13 17.62
C GLU A 23 -29.51 14.30 16.88
N VAL A 24 -29.91 13.56 15.83
CA VAL A 24 -28.97 12.81 14.98
C VAL A 24 -27.96 13.73 14.32
N LEU A 25 -28.40 14.86 13.77
CA LEU A 25 -27.52 15.85 13.17
C LEU A 25 -26.54 16.45 14.20
N LYS A 26 -27.03 16.82 15.40
CA LYS A 26 -26.18 17.36 16.46
C LYS A 26 -25.17 16.34 17.00
N SER A 27 -25.56 15.08 17.14
CA SER A 27 -24.67 14.02 17.59
C SER A 27 -23.65 13.60 16.54
N SER A 28 -24.02 13.67 15.25
CA SER A 28 -23.14 13.29 14.14
C SER A 28 -22.22 14.41 13.66
N ALA A 29 -22.60 15.69 13.87
CA ALA A 29 -21.83 16.84 13.43
C ALA A 29 -20.37 16.85 13.94
N PRO A 30 -20.07 16.55 15.22
CA PRO A 30 -18.69 16.48 15.70
C PRO A 30 -17.88 15.35 15.02
N GLN A 31 -18.51 14.22 14.77
CA GLN A 31 -17.88 13.10 14.09
C GLN A 31 -17.59 13.42 12.62
N ILE A 32 -18.55 14.00 11.91
CA ILE A 32 -18.38 14.45 10.53
C ILE A 32 -17.25 15.49 10.46
N MET A 33 -17.22 16.45 11.38
CA MET A 33 -16.17 17.47 11.45
C MET A 33 -14.79 16.85 11.71
N ALA A 34 -14.70 15.85 12.60
CA ALA A 34 -13.48 15.11 12.86
C ALA A 34 -13.00 14.33 11.62
N TYR A 35 -13.91 13.71 10.87
CA TYR A 35 -13.57 13.06 9.60
C TYR A 35 -13.09 14.06 8.55
N VAL A 36 -13.80 15.18 8.38
CA VAL A 36 -13.43 16.23 7.41
C VAL A 36 -12.08 16.85 7.76
N SER A 37 -11.83 17.14 9.04
CA SER A 37 -10.53 17.68 9.48
C SER A 37 -9.41 16.67 9.31
N GLY A 38 -9.67 15.38 9.60
CA GLY A 38 -8.70 14.29 9.36
C GLY A 38 -8.36 14.12 7.88
N VAL A 39 -9.36 14.18 6.99
CA VAL A 39 -9.11 14.14 5.54
C VAL A 39 -8.32 15.37 5.09
N ALA A 40 -8.66 16.56 5.57
CA ALA A 40 -7.94 17.79 5.23
C ALA A 40 -6.47 17.74 5.70
N SER A 41 -6.21 17.24 6.91
CA SER A 41 -4.85 17.05 7.42
C SER A 41 -4.08 16.07 6.53
N ASN A 42 -4.65 14.92 6.20
CA ASN A 42 -4.01 13.93 5.34
C ASN A 42 -3.67 14.49 3.94
N VAL A 43 -4.53 15.36 3.39
CA VAL A 43 -4.26 16.02 2.11
C VAL A 43 -3.06 16.95 2.22
N VAL A 44 -2.98 17.76 3.27
CA VAL A 44 -1.83 18.65 3.53
C VAL A 44 -0.55 17.84 3.71
N ASP A 45 -0.62 16.73 4.47
CA ASP A 45 0.52 15.85 4.70
C ASP A 45 1.02 15.21 3.39
N ILE A 46 0.11 14.76 2.53
CA ILE A 46 0.45 14.23 1.20
C ILE A 46 1.11 15.30 0.34
N PHE A 47 0.57 16.52 0.28
CA PHE A 47 1.17 17.60 -0.48
C PHE A 47 2.55 17.98 0.06
N THR A 48 2.71 18.05 1.36
CA THR A 48 3.99 18.36 2.02
C THR A 48 5.02 17.26 1.75
N ALA A 49 4.62 16.00 1.84
CA ALA A 49 5.47 14.86 1.53
C ALA A 49 5.90 14.85 0.05
N LEU A 50 4.94 15.14 -0.85
CA LEU A 50 5.23 15.21 -2.29
C LEU A 50 6.20 16.35 -2.61
N ALA A 51 5.95 17.54 -2.08
CA ALA A 51 6.83 18.69 -2.26
C ALA A 51 8.24 18.39 -1.71
N SER A 52 8.33 17.88 -0.49
CA SER A 52 9.61 17.47 0.13
C SER A 52 10.35 16.43 -0.70
N SER A 53 9.63 15.44 -1.23
CA SER A 53 10.21 14.41 -2.11
C SER A 53 10.80 15.00 -3.39
N VAL A 54 10.07 15.94 -4.02
CA VAL A 54 10.55 16.63 -5.23
C VAL A 54 11.79 17.47 -4.92
N TYR A 55 11.81 18.22 -3.82
CA TYR A 55 13.00 18.98 -3.40
C TYR A 55 14.20 18.09 -3.09
N MET A 56 13.99 16.99 -2.37
CA MET A 56 15.05 16.02 -2.09
C MET A 56 15.60 15.40 -3.36
N LEU A 57 14.74 15.09 -4.33
CA LEU A 57 15.15 14.54 -5.61
C LEU A 57 15.93 15.57 -6.46
N ALA A 58 15.48 16.83 -6.48
CA ALA A 58 16.13 17.91 -7.21
C ALA A 58 17.55 18.22 -6.66
N GLU A 59 17.72 18.15 -5.34
CA GLU A 59 19.03 18.40 -4.68
C GLU A 59 19.77 17.10 -4.29
N LYS A 60 19.38 15.95 -4.82
CA LYS A 60 19.92 14.62 -4.49
C LYS A 60 21.44 14.58 -4.42
N ASP A 61 22.13 15.08 -5.45
CA ASP A 61 23.59 15.00 -5.53
C ASP A 61 24.30 15.86 -4.48
N LYS A 62 23.70 17.00 -4.15
CA LYS A 62 24.20 17.89 -3.09
C LYS A 62 24.03 17.26 -1.71
N LEU A 63 22.83 16.72 -1.44
CA LEU A 63 22.53 16.02 -0.18
C LEU A 63 23.44 14.81 0.02
N LEU A 64 23.62 13.99 -1.01
CA LEU A 64 24.51 12.83 -0.94
C LEU A 64 25.96 13.22 -0.68
N ARG A 65 26.49 14.30 -1.30
CA ARG A 65 27.84 14.80 -1.02
C ARG A 65 27.96 15.26 0.43
N GLN A 66 26.97 16.01 0.93
CA GLN A 66 26.98 16.48 2.33
C GLN A 66 26.96 15.31 3.31
N LEU A 67 26.11 14.31 3.09
CA LEU A 67 26.03 13.11 3.93
C LEU A 67 27.35 12.32 3.92
N ARG A 68 27.98 12.12 2.75
CA ARG A 68 29.30 11.48 2.66
C ARG A 68 30.36 12.23 3.45
N THR A 69 30.37 13.58 3.32
CA THR A 69 31.32 14.41 4.07
C THR A 69 31.08 14.29 5.58
N MET A 70 29.82 14.27 6.02
CA MET A 70 29.49 14.08 7.43
C MET A 70 29.97 12.71 7.95
N VAL A 71 29.72 11.63 7.19
CA VAL A 71 30.17 10.28 7.59
C VAL A 71 31.69 10.24 7.76
N HIS A 72 32.45 10.79 6.81
CA HIS A 72 33.92 10.85 6.92
C HIS A 72 34.42 11.81 8.03
N ALA A 73 33.61 12.80 8.43
CA ALA A 73 33.99 13.69 9.54
C ALA A 73 33.78 13.05 10.91
N PHE A 74 32.77 12.18 11.06
CA PHE A 74 32.43 11.58 12.35
C PHE A 74 33.06 10.20 12.59
N PHE A 75 33.41 9.47 11.52
CA PHE A 75 33.92 8.11 11.62
C PHE A 75 35.35 7.98 11.06
N PRO A 76 36.20 7.08 11.62
CA PRO A 76 37.45 6.70 11.00
C PRO A 76 37.25 6.18 9.57
N PRO A 77 38.22 6.35 8.67
CA PRO A 77 38.07 6.05 7.24
C PRO A 77 37.54 4.64 6.96
N TYR A 78 38.01 3.62 7.65
CA TYR A 78 37.57 2.24 7.44
C TYR A 78 36.09 2.00 7.82
N ILE A 79 35.58 2.68 8.87
CA ILE A 79 34.17 2.62 9.26
C ILE A 79 33.34 3.43 8.27
N ALA A 80 33.79 4.60 7.88
CA ALA A 80 33.12 5.47 6.92
C ALA A 80 32.90 4.75 5.58
N ASP A 81 33.91 4.08 5.07
CA ASP A 81 33.83 3.32 3.82
C ASP A 81 32.83 2.15 3.94
N THR A 82 32.86 1.41 5.04
CA THR A 82 31.92 0.32 5.30
C THR A 82 30.46 0.83 5.39
N VAL A 83 30.24 1.95 6.06
CA VAL A 83 28.91 2.57 6.15
C VAL A 83 28.41 3.01 4.78
N LEU A 84 29.25 3.66 3.98
CA LEU A 84 28.90 4.12 2.65
C LEU A 84 28.64 2.96 1.69
N GLU A 85 29.41 1.89 1.77
CA GLU A 85 29.17 0.66 1.01
C GLU A 85 27.81 0.02 1.39
N THR A 86 27.52 -0.07 2.69
CA THR A 86 26.22 -0.57 3.17
C THR A 86 25.07 0.31 2.71
N CYS A 87 25.22 1.64 2.73
CA CYS A 87 24.21 2.56 2.21
C CYS A 87 24.01 2.40 0.70
N SER A 88 25.08 2.17 -0.07
CA SER A 88 25.00 1.91 -1.50
C SER A 88 24.26 0.59 -1.78
N PHE A 89 24.58 -0.46 -1.03
CA PHE A 89 23.89 -1.74 -1.10
C PHE A 89 22.40 -1.62 -0.75
N ALA A 90 22.08 -0.87 0.31
CA ALA A 90 20.71 -0.54 0.67
C ALA A 90 19.97 0.15 -0.49
N ASN A 91 20.58 1.20 -1.05
CA ASN A 91 20.00 1.94 -2.17
C ASN A 91 19.64 1.02 -3.35
N ASN A 92 20.54 0.12 -3.72
CA ASN A 92 20.32 -0.83 -4.81
C ASN A 92 19.18 -1.81 -4.50
N ASN A 93 19.08 -2.28 -3.26
CA ASN A 93 17.97 -3.15 -2.83
C ASN A 93 16.63 -2.42 -2.87
N PHE A 94 16.59 -1.18 -2.40
CA PHE A 94 15.39 -0.36 -2.42
C PHE A 94 14.96 -0.03 -3.86
N GLU A 95 15.89 0.42 -4.70
CA GLU A 95 15.62 0.74 -6.10
C GLU A 95 15.12 -0.48 -6.88
N GLY A 96 15.80 -1.61 -6.74
CA GLY A 96 15.40 -2.86 -7.39
C GLY A 96 14.02 -3.35 -6.91
N PHE A 97 13.77 -3.28 -5.61
CA PHE A 97 12.49 -3.72 -5.04
C PHE A 97 11.33 -2.81 -5.47
N PHE A 98 11.45 -1.49 -5.27
CA PHE A 98 10.38 -0.55 -5.60
C PHE A 98 10.14 -0.48 -7.10
N GLY A 99 11.20 -0.42 -7.91
CA GLY A 99 11.11 -0.44 -9.37
C GLY A 99 10.42 -1.71 -9.85
N GLY A 100 10.84 -2.86 -9.34
CA GLY A 100 10.21 -4.14 -9.64
C GLY A 100 8.74 -4.19 -9.24
N LYS A 101 8.40 -3.74 -8.02
CA LYS A 101 7.01 -3.76 -7.53
C LYS A 101 6.08 -2.81 -8.29
N ILE A 102 6.56 -1.64 -8.70
CA ILE A 102 5.77 -0.72 -9.51
C ILE A 102 5.45 -1.34 -10.88
N ILE A 103 6.46 -1.94 -11.54
CA ILE A 103 6.27 -2.60 -12.83
C ILE A 103 5.32 -3.80 -12.68
N ASP A 104 5.53 -4.64 -11.69
CA ASP A 104 4.69 -5.77 -11.34
C ASP A 104 3.22 -5.36 -11.15
N SER A 105 2.98 -4.37 -10.31
CA SER A 105 1.66 -3.82 -10.01
C SER A 105 0.97 -3.23 -11.25
N ALA A 106 1.72 -2.56 -12.12
CA ALA A 106 1.20 -2.05 -13.38
C ALA A 106 0.77 -3.19 -14.31
N ILE A 107 1.59 -4.25 -14.44
CA ILE A 107 1.27 -5.42 -15.26
C ILE A 107 0.02 -6.13 -14.71
N ILE A 108 -0.06 -6.35 -13.39
CA ILE A 108 -1.22 -6.98 -12.76
C ILE A 108 -2.48 -6.12 -12.93
N GLY A 109 -2.37 -4.80 -12.81
CA GLY A 109 -3.49 -3.89 -13.07
C GLY A 109 -4.00 -4.00 -14.51
N VAL A 110 -3.10 -3.94 -15.49
CA VAL A 110 -3.45 -4.08 -16.92
C VAL A 110 -4.03 -5.47 -17.21
N LEU A 111 -3.42 -6.52 -16.69
CA LEU A 111 -3.89 -7.90 -16.88
C LEU A 111 -5.31 -8.07 -16.27
N THR A 112 -5.54 -7.54 -15.09
CA THR A 112 -6.87 -7.55 -14.44
C THR A 112 -7.88 -6.80 -15.29
N PHE A 113 -7.52 -5.61 -15.80
CA PHE A 113 -8.40 -4.84 -16.69
C PHE A 113 -8.81 -5.61 -17.93
N VAL A 114 -7.82 -6.15 -18.66
CA VAL A 114 -8.06 -6.89 -19.89
C VAL A 114 -8.92 -8.12 -19.64
N CYS A 115 -8.58 -8.90 -18.62
CA CYS A 115 -9.34 -10.09 -18.29
C CYS A 115 -10.76 -9.78 -17.85
N CYS A 116 -10.97 -8.81 -16.94
CA CYS A 116 -12.30 -8.40 -16.50
C CYS A 116 -13.15 -7.91 -17.68
N THR A 117 -12.56 -7.18 -18.63
CA THR A 117 -13.24 -6.72 -19.85
C THR A 117 -13.63 -7.88 -20.77
N ILE A 118 -12.74 -8.84 -20.98
CA ILE A 118 -13.01 -10.03 -21.82
C ILE A 118 -14.14 -10.88 -21.22
N PHE A 119 -14.16 -11.06 -19.91
CA PHE A 119 -15.21 -11.84 -19.22
C PHE A 119 -16.49 -11.05 -18.95
N GLY A 120 -16.56 -9.79 -19.37
CA GLY A 120 -17.74 -8.94 -19.21
C GLY A 120 -18.07 -8.65 -17.76
N ILE A 121 -17.04 -8.54 -16.88
CA ILE A 121 -17.22 -8.23 -15.47
C ILE A 121 -17.46 -6.72 -15.33
N GLU A 122 -18.52 -6.34 -14.60
CA GLU A 122 -18.84 -4.95 -14.36
C GLU A 122 -17.72 -4.25 -13.57
N PHE A 123 -17.59 -2.93 -13.74
CA PHE A 123 -16.58 -2.09 -13.08
C PHE A 123 -15.12 -2.50 -13.36
N ALA A 124 -14.82 -3.15 -14.49
CA ALA A 124 -13.48 -3.59 -14.84
C ALA A 124 -12.37 -2.52 -14.63
N PRO A 125 -12.54 -1.23 -15.02
CA PRO A 125 -11.53 -0.19 -14.78
C PRO A 125 -11.29 0.07 -13.28
N LEU A 126 -12.37 0.12 -12.48
CA LEU A 126 -12.27 0.34 -11.03
C LEU A 126 -11.54 -0.82 -10.35
N ILE A 127 -11.93 -2.05 -10.68
CA ILE A 127 -11.31 -3.27 -10.15
C ILE A 127 -9.82 -3.30 -10.49
N ALA A 128 -9.47 -3.02 -11.74
CA ALA A 128 -8.09 -3.03 -12.21
C ALA A 128 -7.22 -2.00 -11.48
N VAL A 129 -7.74 -0.78 -11.27
CA VAL A 129 -7.02 0.26 -10.53
C VAL A 129 -6.85 -0.13 -9.07
N VAL A 130 -7.89 -0.62 -8.41
CA VAL A 130 -7.83 -1.04 -7.01
C VAL A 130 -6.84 -2.20 -6.84
N VAL A 131 -6.96 -3.26 -7.65
CA VAL A 131 -6.06 -4.42 -7.59
C VAL A 131 -4.63 -4.01 -7.93
N GLY A 132 -4.42 -3.21 -8.97
CA GLY A 132 -3.10 -2.74 -9.37
C GLY A 132 -2.41 -1.92 -8.29
N ILE A 133 -3.10 -0.94 -7.69
CA ILE A 133 -2.52 -0.11 -6.62
C ILE A 133 -2.22 -0.94 -5.38
N THR A 134 -3.15 -1.76 -4.94
CA THR A 134 -2.95 -2.57 -3.73
C THR A 134 -1.87 -3.62 -3.90
N ASN A 135 -1.61 -4.10 -5.13
CA ASN A 135 -0.56 -5.07 -5.41
C ASN A 135 0.87 -4.56 -5.11
N ILE A 136 1.06 -3.25 -4.90
CA ILE A 136 2.32 -2.69 -4.40
C ILE A 136 2.69 -3.28 -3.03
N ILE A 137 1.71 -3.61 -2.20
CA ILE A 137 1.91 -4.24 -0.91
C ILE A 137 2.20 -5.74 -1.12
N PRO A 138 3.42 -6.21 -0.79
CA PRO A 138 3.76 -7.61 -1.02
C PRO A 138 2.85 -8.55 -0.23
N VAL A 139 2.48 -9.68 -0.81
CA VAL A 139 1.66 -10.75 -0.22
C VAL A 139 0.22 -10.33 0.09
N PHE A 140 0.01 -9.25 0.82
CA PHE A 140 -1.31 -8.80 1.26
C PHE A 140 -2.06 -7.94 0.23
N GLY A 141 -1.35 -7.30 -0.69
CA GLY A 141 -1.93 -6.40 -1.68
C GLY A 141 -3.08 -7.00 -2.49
N PRO A 142 -2.91 -8.19 -3.08
CA PRO A 142 -3.98 -8.86 -3.82
C PRO A 142 -5.25 -9.09 -3.00
N PHE A 143 -5.12 -9.45 -1.73
CA PHE A 143 -6.28 -9.67 -0.84
C PHE A 143 -6.96 -8.36 -0.47
N ILE A 144 -6.17 -7.33 -0.16
CA ILE A 144 -6.68 -5.99 0.18
C ILE A 144 -7.48 -5.41 -1.01
N GLY A 145 -7.03 -5.65 -2.24
CA GLY A 145 -7.74 -5.20 -3.45
C GLY A 145 -8.93 -6.07 -3.82
N ALA A 146 -8.78 -7.38 -3.74
CA ALA A 146 -9.81 -8.32 -4.17
C ALA A 146 -11.04 -8.31 -3.25
N ILE A 147 -10.87 -8.23 -1.94
CA ILE A 147 -11.98 -8.30 -0.98
C ILE A 147 -13.02 -7.20 -1.20
N PRO A 148 -12.70 -5.91 -1.24
CA PRO A 148 -13.69 -4.87 -1.49
C PRO A 148 -14.30 -4.97 -2.89
N CYS A 149 -13.54 -5.35 -3.90
CA CYS A 149 -14.08 -5.56 -5.25
C CYS A 149 -15.08 -6.71 -5.30
N LEU A 150 -14.77 -7.84 -4.64
CA LEU A 150 -15.71 -8.96 -4.52
C LEU A 150 -16.99 -8.56 -3.78
N LEU A 151 -16.87 -7.81 -2.69
CA LEU A 151 -18.05 -7.33 -1.95
C LEU A 151 -18.95 -6.47 -2.84
N ILE A 152 -18.40 -5.53 -3.59
CA ILE A 152 -19.18 -4.71 -4.53
C ILE A 152 -19.87 -5.61 -5.57
N LEU A 153 -19.12 -6.52 -6.19
CA LEU A 153 -19.65 -7.39 -7.23
C LEU A 153 -20.75 -8.34 -6.71
N VAL A 154 -20.64 -8.86 -5.49
CA VAL A 154 -21.66 -9.74 -4.89
C VAL A 154 -23.01 -9.02 -4.79
N PHE A 155 -23.03 -7.72 -4.46
CA PHE A 155 -24.26 -6.95 -4.36
C PHE A 155 -24.82 -6.51 -5.71
N VAL A 156 -23.98 -6.37 -6.74
CA VAL A 156 -24.39 -5.94 -8.07
C VAL A 156 -24.78 -7.15 -8.92
N ASN A 157 -23.89 -8.11 -9.07
CA ASN A 157 -24.07 -9.33 -9.85
C ASN A 157 -23.27 -10.49 -9.24
N PRO A 158 -23.91 -11.43 -8.53
CA PRO A 158 -23.22 -12.57 -7.91
C PRO A 158 -22.46 -13.45 -8.90
N PHE A 159 -22.89 -13.53 -10.17
CA PHE A 159 -22.18 -14.29 -11.19
C PHE A 159 -20.87 -13.61 -11.58
N ASP A 160 -20.84 -12.29 -11.63
CA ASP A 160 -19.61 -11.54 -11.91
C ASP A 160 -18.63 -11.60 -10.72
N ALA A 161 -19.16 -11.65 -9.50
CA ALA A 161 -18.33 -11.90 -8.31
C ALA A 161 -17.64 -13.28 -8.38
N LEU A 162 -18.37 -14.32 -8.81
CA LEU A 162 -17.81 -15.66 -8.98
C LEU A 162 -16.75 -15.70 -10.10
N LYS A 163 -17.03 -15.07 -11.25
CA LYS A 163 -16.06 -14.95 -12.34
C LYS A 163 -14.80 -14.23 -11.87
N PHE A 164 -14.96 -13.11 -11.16
CA PHE A 164 -13.85 -12.33 -10.64
C PHE A 164 -13.03 -13.11 -9.61
N LEU A 165 -13.66 -13.85 -8.71
CA LEU A 165 -12.97 -14.70 -7.74
C LEU A 165 -12.06 -15.73 -8.43
N ILE A 166 -12.56 -16.43 -9.43
CA ILE A 166 -11.78 -17.40 -10.20
C ILE A 166 -10.65 -16.70 -10.94
N LEU A 167 -10.96 -15.57 -11.57
CA LEU A 167 -10.02 -14.77 -12.33
C LEU A 167 -8.87 -14.25 -11.49
N ILE A 168 -9.17 -13.65 -10.33
CA ILE A 168 -8.14 -13.08 -9.46
C ILE A 168 -7.21 -14.17 -8.90
N ILE A 169 -7.75 -15.34 -8.55
CA ILE A 169 -6.93 -16.50 -8.15
C ILE A 169 -5.99 -16.92 -9.29
N ALA A 170 -6.51 -17.01 -10.52
CA ALA A 170 -5.67 -17.36 -11.68
C ALA A 170 -4.58 -16.32 -11.93
N ILE A 171 -4.91 -15.03 -11.88
CA ILE A 171 -3.95 -13.93 -12.01
C ILE A 171 -2.87 -14.04 -10.92
N GLN A 172 -3.25 -14.31 -9.65
CA GLN A 172 -2.29 -14.48 -8.57
C GLN A 172 -1.36 -15.68 -8.76
N GLN A 173 -1.84 -16.77 -9.37
CA GLN A 173 -0.98 -17.90 -9.71
C GLN A 173 0.03 -17.52 -10.81
N VAL A 174 -0.38 -16.73 -11.79
CA VAL A 174 0.52 -16.22 -12.84
C VAL A 174 1.52 -15.23 -12.25
N ASP A 175 1.07 -14.34 -11.35
CA ASP A 175 1.94 -13.41 -10.66
C ASP A 175 3.00 -14.14 -9.83
N GLY A 176 2.59 -14.98 -8.91
CA GLY A 176 3.49 -15.68 -7.98
C GLY A 176 4.48 -16.64 -8.64
N ASN A 177 4.10 -17.26 -9.76
CA ASN A 177 4.94 -18.28 -10.41
C ASN A 177 5.71 -17.78 -11.65
N ILE A 178 5.25 -16.71 -12.29
CA ILE A 178 5.83 -16.26 -13.57
C ILE A 178 6.28 -14.80 -13.51
N ILE A 179 5.38 -13.87 -13.15
CA ILE A 179 5.63 -12.43 -13.23
C ILE A 179 6.58 -12.00 -12.11
N GLY A 180 6.21 -12.29 -10.86
CA GLY A 180 6.99 -11.94 -9.68
C GLY A 180 8.43 -12.45 -9.74
N PRO A 181 8.69 -13.75 -10.00
CA PRO A 181 10.06 -14.26 -10.16
C PRO A 181 10.85 -13.63 -11.30
N LYS A 182 10.19 -13.22 -12.39
CA LYS A 182 10.85 -12.57 -13.52
C LYS A 182 11.20 -11.10 -13.24
N ILE A 183 10.35 -10.38 -12.53
CA ILE A 183 10.51 -8.94 -12.27
C ILE A 183 11.34 -8.71 -11.02
N LEU A 184 10.94 -9.31 -9.90
CA LEU A 184 11.62 -9.17 -8.61
C LEU A 184 12.87 -10.06 -8.52
N GLY A 185 12.87 -11.14 -9.25
CA GLY A 185 13.95 -12.05 -9.59
C GLY A 185 14.96 -12.27 -8.49
N LYS A 186 16.23 -12.24 -8.89
CA LYS A 186 17.39 -12.44 -8.03
C LYS A 186 17.74 -11.19 -7.18
N SER A 187 16.93 -10.13 -7.27
CA SER A 187 17.29 -8.81 -6.75
C SER A 187 17.30 -8.74 -5.21
N ILE A 188 16.60 -9.63 -4.51
CA ILE A 188 16.47 -9.51 -3.05
C ILE A 188 17.26 -10.59 -2.31
N GLY A 189 17.54 -11.76 -2.92
CA GLY A 189 18.35 -12.83 -2.33
C GLY A 189 17.82 -13.42 -1.01
N VAL A 190 16.59 -13.08 -0.62
CA VAL A 190 15.96 -13.45 0.66
C VAL A 190 14.89 -14.49 0.41
N SER A 191 14.82 -15.54 1.25
CA SER A 191 13.78 -16.57 1.13
C SER A 191 12.39 -16.01 1.45
N ALA A 192 11.35 -16.64 0.89
CA ALA A 192 9.95 -16.23 1.08
C ALA A 192 9.53 -16.12 2.56
N LEU A 193 10.08 -16.98 3.43
CA LEU A 193 9.83 -16.93 4.88
C LEU A 193 10.30 -15.59 5.47
N TRP A 194 11.50 -15.16 5.14
CA TRP A 194 12.06 -13.90 5.65
C TRP A 194 11.37 -12.66 5.08
N VAL A 195 10.88 -12.76 3.83
CA VAL A 195 10.01 -11.72 3.26
C VAL A 195 8.73 -11.58 4.08
N LEU A 196 8.09 -12.72 4.45
CA LEU A 196 6.89 -12.70 5.29
C LEU A 196 7.18 -12.09 6.67
N VAL A 197 8.28 -12.49 7.32
CA VAL A 197 8.71 -11.94 8.61
C VAL A 197 8.93 -10.43 8.51
N ALA A 198 9.62 -9.96 7.47
CA ALA A 198 9.87 -8.54 7.25
C ALA A 198 8.57 -7.74 7.08
N ILE A 199 7.58 -8.31 6.36
CA ILE A 199 6.28 -7.67 6.16
C ILE A 199 5.49 -7.60 7.48
N VAL A 200 5.49 -8.68 8.28
CA VAL A 200 4.75 -8.71 9.54
C VAL A 200 5.35 -7.72 10.54
N ILE A 201 6.68 -7.76 10.73
CA ILE A 201 7.36 -6.82 11.64
C ILE A 201 7.24 -5.38 11.13
N GLY A 202 7.47 -5.15 9.84
CA GLY A 202 7.32 -3.82 9.24
C GLY A 202 5.90 -3.29 9.39
N GLY A 203 4.91 -4.16 9.18
CA GLY A 203 3.50 -3.83 9.33
C GLY A 203 3.10 -3.44 10.75
N ASP A 204 3.64 -4.11 11.75
CA ASP A 204 3.40 -3.80 13.17
C ASP A 204 4.04 -2.45 13.56
N LEU A 205 5.23 -2.15 13.04
CA LEU A 205 5.96 -0.92 13.38
C LEU A 205 5.44 0.33 12.67
N LEU A 206 5.14 0.26 11.38
CA LEU A 206 4.84 1.41 10.52
C LEU A 206 3.58 1.22 9.64
N GLY A 207 2.74 0.24 9.96
CA GLY A 207 1.55 -0.07 9.18
C GLY A 207 1.86 -0.45 7.73
N VAL A 208 1.01 0.01 6.80
CA VAL A 208 1.14 -0.31 5.37
C VAL A 208 2.51 0.11 4.79
N VAL A 209 3.01 1.27 5.20
CA VAL A 209 4.33 1.76 4.77
C VAL A 209 5.42 0.78 5.22
N GLY A 210 5.35 0.31 6.46
CA GLY A 210 6.29 -0.68 6.99
C GLY A 210 6.24 -2.03 6.28
N MET A 211 5.07 -2.49 5.83
CA MET A 211 4.96 -3.71 5.03
C MET A 211 5.75 -3.60 3.72
N VAL A 212 5.73 -2.43 3.10
CA VAL A 212 6.40 -2.20 1.82
C VAL A 212 7.91 -1.97 2.01
N VAL A 213 8.29 -1.12 2.98
CA VAL A 213 9.70 -0.77 3.26
C VAL A 213 10.43 -1.89 3.99
N GLY A 214 9.74 -2.71 4.76
CA GLY A 214 10.31 -3.79 5.57
C GLY A 214 11.11 -4.81 4.76
N VAL A 215 10.63 -5.17 3.58
CA VAL A 215 11.29 -6.18 2.73
C VAL A 215 12.69 -5.73 2.27
N PRO A 216 12.87 -4.57 1.61
CA PRO A 216 14.20 -4.13 1.19
C PRO A 216 15.10 -3.76 2.39
N THR A 217 14.51 -3.30 3.51
CA THR A 217 15.25 -3.07 4.76
C THR A 217 15.84 -4.38 5.28
N PHE A 218 15.01 -5.41 5.39
CA PHE A 218 15.47 -6.73 5.84
C PHE A 218 16.53 -7.31 4.90
N ALA A 219 16.34 -7.20 3.59
CA ALA A 219 17.31 -7.64 2.60
C ALA A 219 18.67 -6.95 2.75
N THR A 220 18.67 -5.66 3.12
CA THR A 220 19.87 -4.90 3.38
C THR A 220 20.66 -5.41 4.59
N PHE A 221 19.98 -5.80 5.67
CA PHE A 221 20.64 -6.37 6.85
C PHE A 221 21.06 -7.82 6.65
N TYR A 222 20.29 -8.58 5.89
CA TYR A 222 20.55 -10.00 5.64
C TYR A 222 21.71 -10.24 4.66
N GLY A 223 21.86 -9.39 3.64
CA GLY A 223 22.84 -9.52 2.58
C GLY A 223 24.28 -9.60 3.09
N PRO A 224 24.80 -8.64 3.89
CA PRO A 224 26.17 -8.67 4.42
C PRO A 224 26.46 -9.91 5.28
N VAL A 225 25.47 -10.39 6.05
CA VAL A 225 25.61 -11.60 6.89
C VAL A 225 25.80 -12.86 6.03
N SER A 226 25.11 -12.95 4.89
CA SER A 226 25.26 -14.07 3.96
C SER A 226 26.61 -14.06 3.23
N TYR A 227 27.14 -12.90 2.88
CA TYR A 227 28.46 -12.78 2.23
C TYR A 227 29.62 -13.12 3.15
N THR A 228 29.54 -12.75 4.43
CA THR A 228 30.60 -13.06 5.41
C THR A 228 30.69 -14.56 5.70
N HIS A 229 29.57 -15.25 5.74
CA HIS A 229 29.55 -16.72 5.94
C HIS A 229 30.10 -17.51 4.74
N LEU A 230 29.86 -17.06 3.51
CA LEU A 230 30.37 -17.74 2.31
C LEU A 230 31.90 -17.58 2.19
N ARG A 231 32.44 -16.41 2.55
CA ARG A 231 33.89 -16.17 2.52
C ARG A 231 34.67 -16.93 3.61
N ALA A 232 34.03 -17.23 4.74
CA ALA A 232 34.63 -18.02 5.82
C ALA A 232 34.74 -19.52 5.50
N HIS A 233 34.07 -20.02 4.47
CA HIS A 233 34.15 -21.42 4.02
C HIS A 233 35.14 -21.63 2.85
N GLU A 234 35.66 -20.57 2.25
CA GLU A 234 36.67 -20.66 1.16
C GLU A 234 38.14 -20.45 1.64
N THR A 235 38.35 -20.24 2.93
CA THR A 235 39.66 -20.20 3.59
C THR A 235 39.85 -21.40 4.50
#